data_fc23e004fa3565a2748bf2ab9330b305
#
_entry.id   fc23e004fa3565a2748bf2ab9330b305
#
_cell.length_a   1.000
_cell.length_b   1.000
_cell.length_c   1.000
_cell.angle_alpha   90.00
_cell.angle_beta   90.00
_cell.angle_gamma   90.00
#
_symmetry.space_group_name_H-M   'P 1'
#
loop_
_entity.id
_entity.type
_entity.pdbx_description
1 polymer ?
#
loop_
_entity_poly.entity_id
_entity_poly.type
_entity_poly.pdbx_seq_one_letter_code
_entity_poly.pdbx_strand_id
1 'polypeptide(L)'
;NNVIAKPAEDTSIIGCEVVKIFHESGVPKSALKLVLGDKKIGNELTKNPLIAGVAFTGSSFAAKQINKNLADSNGPIKSLIAETGGQNAMIVDSSSLKEQVIDDVIRSAFLSAGQRCSALRVLYVQDEIADEYWDYLNEALQEYTIGDPNLPKVDIGPIINKNSKDRLLAHISALKKSAKRTIKHHHKQDKGDLFITPIVFEIDSINQIDEENFGPILHFI
;
A
#
# COMPACT_ATOMS: atom_id res chain seq x y z
N ASN A 1 -30.23 4.09 3.30
CA ASN A 1 -29.61 3.51 2.10
C ASN A 1 -29.06 2.13 2.45
N ASN A 2 -29.14 1.18 1.51
CA ASN A 2 -28.56 -0.14 1.67
C ASN A 2 -27.14 -0.15 1.11
N VAL A 3 -26.28 -0.94 1.72
CA VAL A 3 -24.85 -1.08 1.35
C VAL A 3 -24.55 -2.52 1.00
N ILE A 4 -23.82 -2.71 -0.09
CA ILE A 4 -23.21 -3.99 -0.46
C ILE A 4 -21.69 -3.84 -0.24
N ALA A 5 -21.17 -4.58 0.72
CA ALA A 5 -19.75 -4.67 0.98
C ALA A 5 -19.14 -5.80 0.13
N LYS A 6 -18.15 -5.46 -0.71
CA LYS A 6 -17.36 -6.45 -1.47
C LYS A 6 -15.87 -6.26 -1.14
N PRO A 7 -15.31 -7.04 -0.23
CA PRO A 7 -13.87 -7.00 0.06
C PRO A 7 -13.05 -7.49 -1.14
N ALA A 8 -11.75 -7.16 -1.14
CA ALA A 8 -10.80 -7.79 -2.05
C ALA A 8 -10.73 -9.30 -1.77
N GLU A 9 -10.35 -10.08 -2.77
CA GLU A 9 -10.28 -11.56 -2.68
C GLU A 9 -9.36 -12.00 -1.53
N ASP A 10 -8.17 -11.41 -1.47
CA ASP A 10 -7.15 -11.70 -0.45
C ASP A 10 -7.54 -11.27 0.97
N THR A 11 -8.61 -10.47 1.14
CA THR A 11 -9.09 -9.98 2.44
C THR A 11 -10.51 -10.45 2.78
N SER A 12 -11.01 -11.46 2.08
CA SER A 12 -12.39 -11.95 2.22
C SER A 12 -12.71 -12.40 3.64
N ILE A 13 -11.80 -13.08 4.33
CA ILE A 13 -12.01 -13.55 5.71
C ILE A 13 -12.24 -12.37 6.64
N ILE A 14 -11.38 -11.36 6.59
CA ILE A 14 -11.51 -10.15 7.41
C ILE A 14 -12.80 -9.40 7.06
N GLY A 15 -13.15 -9.32 5.76
CA GLY A 15 -14.41 -8.72 5.31
C GLY A 15 -15.63 -9.41 5.90
N CYS A 16 -15.63 -10.74 5.98
CA CYS A 16 -16.70 -11.52 6.63
C CYS A 16 -16.83 -11.19 8.12
N GLU A 17 -15.71 -11.19 8.86
CA GLU A 17 -15.73 -10.91 10.30
C GLU A 17 -16.16 -9.47 10.59
N VAL A 18 -15.70 -8.48 9.79
CA VAL A 18 -16.12 -7.09 9.93
C VAL A 18 -17.63 -6.94 9.74
N VAL A 19 -18.23 -7.54 8.69
CA VAL A 19 -19.66 -7.47 8.45
C VAL A 19 -20.44 -8.18 9.57
N LYS A 20 -19.94 -9.31 10.08
CA LYS A 20 -20.51 -10.01 11.24
C LYS A 20 -20.55 -9.11 12.48
N ILE A 21 -19.44 -8.44 12.81
CA ILE A 21 -19.36 -7.50 13.93
C ILE A 21 -20.39 -6.36 13.77
N PHE A 22 -20.55 -5.81 12.56
CA PHE A 22 -21.59 -4.80 12.31
C PHE A 22 -22.99 -5.32 12.62
N HIS A 23 -23.33 -6.55 12.20
CA HIS A 23 -24.63 -7.13 12.50
C HIS A 23 -24.84 -7.40 13.99
N GLU A 24 -23.81 -7.91 14.67
CA GLU A 24 -23.83 -8.13 16.13
C GLU A 24 -23.97 -6.80 16.90
N SER A 25 -23.43 -5.71 16.34
CA SER A 25 -23.56 -4.36 16.87
C SER A 25 -24.90 -3.66 16.54
N GLY A 26 -25.84 -4.37 15.91
CA GLY A 26 -27.19 -3.86 15.67
C GLY A 26 -27.44 -3.33 14.26
N VAL A 27 -26.51 -3.40 13.31
CA VAL A 27 -26.75 -3.03 11.91
C VAL A 27 -27.68 -4.09 11.27
N PRO A 28 -28.86 -3.69 10.73
CA PRO A 28 -29.79 -4.66 10.16
C PRO A 28 -29.19 -5.40 8.97
N LYS A 29 -29.42 -6.70 8.88
CA LYS A 29 -28.98 -7.53 7.73
C LYS A 29 -29.60 -7.08 6.40
N SER A 30 -30.70 -6.34 6.42
CA SER A 30 -31.29 -5.72 5.24
C SER A 30 -30.52 -4.49 4.77
N ALA A 31 -29.85 -3.76 5.68
CA ALA A 31 -29.11 -2.53 5.37
C ALA A 31 -27.68 -2.79 4.90
N LEU A 32 -27.04 -3.85 5.38
CA LEU A 32 -25.67 -4.23 5.00
C LEU A 32 -25.64 -5.66 4.49
N LYS A 33 -25.17 -5.86 3.28
CA LYS A 33 -24.98 -7.18 2.64
C LYS A 33 -23.52 -7.39 2.31
N LEU A 34 -23.04 -8.62 2.46
CA LEU A 34 -21.72 -9.05 2.02
C LEU A 34 -21.84 -9.82 0.71
N VAL A 35 -20.99 -9.48 -0.24
CA VAL A 35 -20.80 -10.23 -1.49
C VAL A 35 -19.33 -10.54 -1.65
N LEU A 36 -18.99 -11.81 -1.71
CA LEU A 36 -17.63 -12.27 -1.97
C LEU A 36 -17.45 -12.54 -3.47
N GLY A 37 -16.25 -12.38 -3.94
CA GLY A 37 -15.89 -12.70 -5.31
C GLY A 37 -14.79 -11.81 -5.87
N ASP A 38 -14.39 -12.18 -7.05
CA ASP A 38 -13.30 -11.59 -7.82
C ASP A 38 -13.70 -10.28 -8.54
N LYS A 39 -12.81 -9.82 -9.43
CA LYS A 39 -13.06 -8.65 -10.29
C LYS A 39 -14.30 -8.78 -11.19
N LYS A 40 -14.72 -10.01 -11.53
CA LYS A 40 -15.92 -10.22 -12.35
C LYS A 40 -17.16 -9.82 -11.57
N ILE A 41 -17.27 -10.26 -10.31
CA ILE A 41 -18.38 -9.88 -9.42
C ILE A 41 -18.37 -8.36 -9.18
N GLY A 42 -17.21 -7.75 -8.98
CA GLY A 42 -17.09 -6.29 -8.86
C GLY A 42 -17.62 -5.55 -10.10
N ASN A 43 -17.28 -6.03 -11.29
CA ASN A 43 -17.76 -5.45 -12.55
C ASN A 43 -19.29 -5.62 -12.70
N GLU A 44 -19.84 -6.78 -12.37
CA GLU A 44 -21.29 -7.01 -12.43
C GLU A 44 -22.05 -6.09 -11.45
N LEU A 45 -21.54 -5.91 -10.24
CA LEU A 45 -22.12 -4.97 -9.28
C LEU A 45 -22.13 -3.54 -9.84
N THR A 46 -21.00 -3.07 -10.36
CA THR A 46 -20.89 -1.67 -10.83
C THR A 46 -21.69 -1.36 -12.09
N LYS A 47 -22.01 -2.38 -12.91
CA LYS A 47 -22.88 -2.28 -14.07
C LYS A 47 -24.37 -2.37 -13.71
N ASN A 48 -24.71 -2.87 -12.54
CA ASN A 48 -26.08 -3.09 -12.16
C ASN A 48 -26.85 -1.74 -12.05
N PRO A 49 -28.01 -1.58 -12.71
CA PRO A 49 -28.76 -0.33 -12.68
C PRO A 49 -29.27 0.08 -11.29
N LEU A 50 -29.43 -0.88 -10.38
CA LEU A 50 -29.89 -0.62 -9.01
C LEU A 50 -28.81 -0.05 -8.09
N ILE A 51 -27.54 -0.05 -8.51
CA ILE A 51 -26.46 0.58 -7.77
C ILE A 51 -26.52 2.09 -7.99
N ALA A 52 -26.72 2.85 -6.92
CA ALA A 52 -26.82 4.31 -6.96
C ALA A 52 -25.47 5.02 -6.89
N GLY A 53 -24.44 4.36 -6.37
CA GLY A 53 -23.09 4.90 -6.28
C GLY A 53 -22.10 3.87 -5.73
N VAL A 54 -20.82 4.17 -5.83
CA VAL A 54 -19.74 3.30 -5.38
C VAL A 54 -18.74 4.11 -4.54
N ALA A 55 -18.37 3.60 -3.36
CA ALA A 55 -17.21 4.00 -2.62
C ALA A 55 -16.15 2.89 -2.79
N PHE A 56 -14.99 3.24 -3.36
CA PHE A 56 -13.96 2.30 -3.75
C PHE A 56 -12.60 2.73 -3.19
N THR A 57 -11.87 1.78 -2.63
CA THR A 57 -10.45 1.94 -2.31
C THR A 57 -9.67 0.84 -3.02
N GLY A 58 -8.64 1.22 -3.78
CA GLY A 58 -7.81 0.26 -4.52
C GLY A 58 -6.99 0.90 -5.63
N SER A 59 -6.65 0.13 -6.68
CA SER A 59 -5.80 0.63 -7.76
C SER A 59 -6.52 1.66 -8.64
N SER A 60 -5.75 2.65 -9.15
CA SER A 60 -6.25 3.63 -10.12
C SER A 60 -6.81 2.96 -11.39
N PHE A 61 -6.26 1.82 -11.79
CA PHE A 61 -6.79 1.04 -12.92
C PHE A 61 -8.22 0.55 -12.65
N ALA A 62 -8.46 -0.05 -11.47
CA ALA A 62 -9.79 -0.53 -11.09
C ALA A 62 -10.78 0.63 -10.92
N ALA A 63 -10.36 1.75 -10.31
CA ALA A 63 -11.19 2.94 -10.17
C ALA A 63 -11.64 3.49 -11.53
N LYS A 64 -10.73 3.59 -12.51
CA LYS A 64 -11.07 4.01 -13.89
C LYS A 64 -12.07 3.06 -14.54
N GLN A 65 -11.93 1.74 -14.33
CA GLN A 65 -12.88 0.75 -14.86
C GLN A 65 -14.26 0.89 -14.21
N ILE A 66 -14.33 1.11 -12.90
CA ILE A 66 -15.58 1.37 -12.17
C ILE A 66 -16.23 2.64 -12.72
N ASN A 67 -15.48 3.73 -12.85
CA ASN A 67 -15.99 5.00 -13.39
C ASN A 67 -16.60 4.81 -14.78
N LYS A 68 -15.92 4.07 -15.64
CA LYS A 68 -16.45 3.73 -16.99
C LYS A 68 -17.76 2.94 -16.90
N ASN A 69 -17.82 1.90 -16.07
CA ASN A 69 -19.04 1.10 -15.90
C ASN A 69 -20.22 1.96 -15.39
N LEU A 70 -19.95 2.90 -14.47
CA LEU A 70 -21.00 3.80 -13.95
C LEU A 70 -21.45 4.80 -15.01
N ALA A 71 -20.53 5.35 -15.80
CA ALA A 71 -20.83 6.30 -16.88
C ALA A 71 -21.63 5.65 -18.02
N ASP A 72 -21.33 4.40 -18.36
CA ASP A 72 -22.00 3.64 -19.42
C ASP A 72 -23.39 3.12 -18.98
N SER A 73 -23.76 3.25 -17.69
CA SER A 73 -25.04 2.77 -17.18
C SER A 73 -26.19 3.73 -17.53
N ASN A 74 -27.34 3.19 -17.93
CA ASN A 74 -28.54 3.99 -18.12
C ASN A 74 -29.09 4.53 -16.80
N GLY A 75 -29.74 5.71 -16.84
CA GLY A 75 -30.41 6.31 -15.70
C GLY A 75 -29.65 7.52 -15.13
N PRO A 76 -29.92 7.90 -13.86
CA PRO A 76 -29.26 9.05 -13.23
C PRO A 76 -27.75 8.89 -13.12
N ILE A 77 -27.04 10.03 -13.12
CA ILE A 77 -25.58 10.05 -12.87
C ILE A 77 -25.30 9.46 -11.50
N LYS A 78 -24.44 8.46 -11.45
CA LYS A 78 -24.05 7.72 -10.25
C LYS A 78 -22.80 8.30 -9.61
N SER A 79 -22.78 8.41 -8.29
CA SER A 79 -21.62 8.90 -7.56
C SER A 79 -20.50 7.86 -7.49
N LEU A 80 -19.27 8.30 -7.69
CA LEU A 80 -18.06 7.53 -7.41
C LEU A 80 -17.18 8.28 -6.41
N ILE A 81 -16.88 7.65 -5.28
CA ILE A 81 -15.79 8.05 -4.39
C ILE A 81 -14.67 7.03 -4.62
N ALA A 82 -13.52 7.48 -5.09
CA ALA A 82 -12.40 6.60 -5.44
C ALA A 82 -11.14 7.06 -4.72
N GLU A 83 -10.75 6.29 -3.70
CA GLU A 83 -9.48 6.43 -3.01
C GLU A 83 -8.47 5.50 -3.65
N THR A 84 -7.43 6.07 -4.27
CA THR A 84 -6.40 5.32 -4.98
C THR A 84 -5.02 5.67 -4.44
N GLY A 85 -4.01 4.92 -4.85
CA GLY A 85 -2.64 5.12 -4.43
C GLY A 85 -1.99 6.40 -4.98
N GLY A 86 -0.77 6.66 -4.54
CA GLY A 86 0.04 7.80 -4.93
C GLY A 86 1.49 7.65 -4.49
N GLN A 87 2.33 8.60 -4.92
CA GLN A 87 3.74 8.69 -4.50
C GLN A 87 3.84 9.62 -3.29
N ASN A 88 3.45 9.13 -2.10
CA ASN A 88 3.50 9.92 -0.88
C ASN A 88 4.93 10.33 -0.58
N ALA A 89 5.13 11.61 -0.32
CA ALA A 89 6.43 12.21 -0.08
C ALA A 89 6.56 12.79 1.32
N MET A 90 7.75 12.72 1.87
CA MET A 90 8.20 13.47 3.04
C MET A 90 9.35 14.38 2.61
N ILE A 91 9.34 15.62 3.08
CA ILE A 91 10.37 16.62 2.80
C ILE A 91 11.04 16.95 4.13
N VAL A 92 12.37 16.83 4.15
CA VAL A 92 13.20 17.02 5.33
C VAL A 92 14.20 18.13 5.07
N ASP A 93 14.20 19.15 5.90
CA ASP A 93 15.16 20.23 5.88
C ASP A 93 16.08 20.21 7.11
N SER A 94 17.09 21.10 7.13
CA SER A 94 18.09 21.19 8.19
C SER A 94 17.53 21.60 9.56
N SER A 95 16.31 22.06 9.65
CA SER A 95 15.63 22.42 10.92
C SER A 95 14.95 21.24 11.59
N SER A 96 14.86 20.10 10.91
CA SER A 96 14.15 18.91 11.39
C SER A 96 14.88 18.21 12.55
N LEU A 97 14.09 17.58 13.44
CA LEU A 97 14.62 16.76 14.51
C LEU A 97 14.92 15.35 13.96
N LYS A 98 16.21 15.05 13.81
CA LYS A 98 16.70 13.88 13.09
C LYS A 98 16.11 12.55 13.60
N GLU A 99 16.17 12.30 14.89
CA GLU A 99 15.71 11.05 15.48
C GLU A 99 14.21 10.84 15.22
N GLN A 100 13.43 11.91 15.31
CA GLN A 100 11.99 11.87 15.01
C GLN A 100 11.73 11.55 13.53
N VAL A 101 12.50 12.19 12.64
CA VAL A 101 12.35 11.95 11.19
C VAL A 101 12.68 10.50 10.86
N ILE A 102 13.76 9.93 11.40
CA ILE A 102 14.14 8.54 11.11
C ILE A 102 13.05 7.57 11.59
N ASP A 103 12.53 7.76 12.80
CA ASP A 103 11.42 6.91 13.31
C ASP A 103 10.18 7.03 12.40
N ASP A 104 9.78 8.25 12.05
CA ASP A 104 8.62 8.50 11.20
C ASP A 104 8.79 7.93 9.78
N VAL A 105 9.99 8.05 9.19
CA VAL A 105 10.32 7.49 7.88
C VAL A 105 10.19 5.97 7.90
N ILE A 106 10.82 5.29 8.86
CA ILE A 106 10.81 3.84 8.93
C ILE A 106 9.39 3.32 9.18
N ARG A 107 8.68 3.91 10.13
CA ARG A 107 7.29 3.54 10.43
C ARG A 107 6.38 3.75 9.22
N SER A 108 6.50 4.88 8.54
CA SER A 108 5.67 5.20 7.39
C SER A 108 5.98 4.34 6.17
N ALA A 109 7.27 4.10 5.87
CA ALA A 109 7.68 3.37 4.68
C ALA A 109 7.55 1.85 4.80
N PHE A 110 7.83 1.28 5.99
CA PHE A 110 8.08 -0.16 6.11
C PHE A 110 7.10 -0.92 6.98
N LEU A 111 6.39 -0.30 7.94
CA LEU A 111 5.35 -1.00 8.69
C LEU A 111 4.25 -1.51 7.75
N SER A 112 3.66 -2.67 8.08
CA SER A 112 2.76 -3.43 7.20
C SER A 112 3.41 -3.79 5.84
N ALA A 113 4.75 -3.94 5.82
CA ALA A 113 5.56 -4.16 4.63
C ALA A 113 5.33 -3.08 3.54
N GLY A 114 5.10 -1.82 3.93
CA GLY A 114 4.81 -0.72 3.01
C GLY A 114 3.49 -0.86 2.24
N GLN A 115 2.59 -1.73 2.67
CA GLN A 115 1.34 -2.05 1.96
C GLN A 115 0.16 -1.22 2.48
N ARG A 116 0.35 0.10 2.60
CA ARG A 116 -0.71 1.07 2.89
C ARG A 116 -0.74 2.14 1.82
N CYS A 117 -1.93 2.66 1.51
CA CYS A 117 -2.09 3.82 0.62
C CYS A 117 -1.38 5.08 1.17
N SER A 118 -1.20 5.19 2.49
CA SER A 118 -0.50 6.27 3.18
C SER A 118 0.99 6.01 3.41
N ALA A 119 1.54 4.87 2.97
CA ALA A 119 2.96 4.57 3.17
C ALA A 119 3.85 5.55 2.42
N LEU A 120 4.93 5.98 3.06
CA LEU A 120 5.94 6.84 2.45
C LEU A 120 6.63 6.11 1.29
N ARG A 121 6.70 6.76 0.12
CA ARG A 121 7.32 6.23 -1.10
C ARG A 121 8.58 6.99 -1.47
N VAL A 122 8.59 8.29 -1.19
CA VAL A 122 9.67 9.20 -1.58
C VAL A 122 10.06 10.07 -0.39
N LEU A 123 11.33 10.04 -0.05
CA LEU A 123 11.94 10.89 0.98
C LEU A 123 12.86 11.90 0.29
N TYR A 124 12.47 13.17 0.33
CA TYR A 124 13.30 14.28 -0.10
C TYR A 124 14.08 14.83 1.09
N VAL A 125 15.38 14.89 0.98
CA VAL A 125 16.26 15.40 2.03
C VAL A 125 17.14 16.51 1.48
N GLN A 126 17.23 17.60 2.20
CA GLN A 126 18.11 18.73 1.86
C GLN A 126 19.55 18.24 1.75
N ASP A 127 20.26 18.66 0.71
CA ASP A 127 21.57 18.14 0.28
C ASP A 127 22.63 18.15 1.40
N GLU A 128 22.66 19.24 2.19
CA GLU A 128 23.66 19.43 3.26
C GLU A 128 23.56 18.43 4.41
N ILE A 129 22.39 17.78 4.57
CA ILE A 129 22.13 16.80 5.64
C ILE A 129 21.89 15.39 5.08
N ALA A 130 21.89 15.21 3.77
CA ALA A 130 21.48 13.97 3.11
C ALA A 130 22.33 12.77 3.51
N ASP A 131 23.68 12.91 3.56
CA ASP A 131 24.57 11.81 3.95
C ASP A 131 24.37 11.38 5.41
N GLU A 132 24.15 12.34 6.31
CA GLU A 132 23.89 12.06 7.71
C GLU A 132 22.59 11.26 7.87
N TYR A 133 21.50 11.70 7.19
CA TYR A 133 20.21 10.99 7.23
C TYR A 133 20.27 9.62 6.58
N TRP A 134 21.07 9.47 5.52
CA TRP A 134 21.31 8.18 4.89
C TRP A 134 21.92 7.17 5.85
N ASP A 135 22.97 7.56 6.61
CA ASP A 135 23.66 6.70 7.56
C ASP A 135 22.74 6.30 8.73
N TYR A 136 22.02 7.27 9.32
CA TYR A 136 21.07 6.98 10.38
C TYR A 136 19.92 6.07 9.92
N LEU A 137 19.41 6.28 8.71
CA LEU A 137 18.36 5.43 8.14
C LEU A 137 18.88 4.00 7.93
N ASN A 138 20.13 3.85 7.49
CA ASN A 138 20.76 2.55 7.35
C ASN A 138 20.87 1.82 8.70
N GLU A 139 21.39 2.48 9.72
CA GLU A 139 21.52 1.89 11.06
C GLU A 139 20.15 1.52 11.66
N ALA A 140 19.21 2.45 11.68
CA ALA A 140 17.90 2.24 12.26
C ALA A 140 17.11 1.13 11.54
N LEU A 141 17.24 1.00 10.22
CA LEU A 141 16.57 -0.05 9.46
C LEU A 141 17.02 -1.46 9.88
N GLN A 142 18.27 -1.63 10.33
CA GLN A 142 18.80 -2.95 10.74
C GLN A 142 18.19 -3.47 12.05
N GLU A 143 17.63 -2.60 12.89
CA GLU A 143 17.00 -2.98 14.17
C GLU A 143 15.63 -3.68 13.98
N TYR A 144 15.01 -3.54 12.81
CA TYR A 144 13.68 -4.08 12.56
C TYR A 144 13.69 -5.59 12.29
N THR A 145 12.71 -6.28 12.87
CA THR A 145 12.58 -7.74 12.73
C THR A 145 11.57 -8.08 11.63
N ILE A 146 12.01 -8.90 10.66
CA ILE A 146 11.18 -9.40 9.57
C ILE A 146 10.75 -10.83 9.91
N GLY A 147 9.47 -11.16 9.75
CA GLY A 147 9.02 -12.52 10.02
C GLY A 147 7.51 -12.69 10.14
N ASP A 148 7.10 -13.72 10.88
CA ASP A 148 5.69 -14.05 11.12
C ASP A 148 5.01 -12.92 11.93
N PRO A 149 4.00 -12.23 11.37
CA PRO A 149 3.32 -11.12 12.03
C PRO A 149 2.48 -11.53 13.26
N ASN A 150 2.28 -12.82 13.51
CA ASN A 150 1.67 -13.30 14.73
C ASN A 150 2.60 -13.19 15.96
N LEU A 151 3.87 -12.97 15.75
CA LEU A 151 4.87 -12.82 16.81
C LEU A 151 5.02 -11.34 17.19
N PRO A 152 4.77 -10.94 18.46
CA PRO A 152 4.82 -9.52 18.88
C PRO A 152 6.15 -8.80 18.62
N LYS A 153 7.24 -9.54 18.46
CA LYS A 153 8.57 -9.00 18.18
C LYS A 153 8.84 -8.72 16.69
N VAL A 154 7.87 -9.01 15.82
CA VAL A 154 8.02 -8.86 14.37
C VAL A 154 7.40 -7.55 13.93
N ASP A 155 8.18 -6.74 13.25
CA ASP A 155 7.79 -5.42 12.77
C ASP A 155 7.26 -5.47 11.33
N ILE A 156 7.84 -6.33 10.48
CA ILE A 156 7.58 -6.37 9.06
C ILE A 156 7.17 -7.78 8.64
N GLY A 157 5.95 -7.90 8.15
CA GLY A 157 5.36 -9.15 7.66
C GLY A 157 5.56 -9.40 6.16
N PRO A 158 4.82 -10.36 5.57
CA PRO A 158 4.92 -10.72 4.16
C PRO A 158 4.18 -9.72 3.24
N ILE A 159 4.49 -9.82 1.94
CA ILE A 159 3.70 -9.25 0.85
C ILE A 159 2.42 -10.07 0.69
N ILE A 160 1.33 -9.41 0.32
CA ILE A 160 -0.03 -10.00 0.30
C ILE A 160 -0.14 -11.23 -0.61
N ASN A 161 0.51 -11.22 -1.78
CA ASN A 161 0.49 -12.35 -2.71
C ASN A 161 1.73 -12.35 -3.64
N LYS A 162 1.86 -13.46 -4.38
CA LYS A 162 2.99 -13.66 -5.32
C LYS A 162 3.03 -12.62 -6.44
N ASN A 163 1.90 -12.27 -7.03
CA ASN A 163 1.85 -11.31 -8.13
C ASN A 163 2.34 -9.93 -7.70
N SER A 164 1.98 -9.48 -6.49
CA SER A 164 2.47 -8.23 -5.90
C SER A 164 3.96 -8.31 -5.64
N LYS A 165 4.45 -9.42 -5.08
CA LYS A 165 5.88 -9.67 -4.87
C LYS A 165 6.67 -9.60 -6.18
N ASP A 166 6.21 -10.29 -7.22
CA ASP A 166 6.92 -10.36 -8.51
C ASP A 166 7.05 -8.95 -9.15
N ARG A 167 6.02 -8.10 -9.06
CA ARG A 167 6.10 -6.69 -9.50
C ARG A 167 7.12 -5.90 -8.70
N LEU A 168 7.14 -6.03 -7.39
CA LEU A 168 8.11 -5.34 -6.53
C LEU A 168 9.55 -5.79 -6.83
N LEU A 169 9.77 -7.09 -7.08
CA LEU A 169 11.08 -7.60 -7.46
C LEU A 169 11.53 -7.08 -8.83
N ALA A 170 10.62 -6.92 -9.79
CA ALA A 170 10.92 -6.30 -11.07
C ALA A 170 11.37 -4.84 -10.90
N HIS A 171 10.66 -4.05 -10.09
CA HIS A 171 11.04 -2.66 -9.76
C HIS A 171 12.40 -2.60 -9.06
N ILE A 172 12.63 -3.43 -8.04
CA ILE A 172 13.92 -3.54 -7.36
C ILE A 172 15.05 -3.85 -8.35
N SER A 173 14.80 -4.79 -9.29
CA SER A 173 15.79 -5.17 -10.30
C SER A 173 16.11 -4.04 -11.28
N ALA A 174 15.10 -3.23 -11.63
CA ALA A 174 15.29 -2.05 -12.48
C ALA A 174 16.14 -0.99 -11.78
N LEU A 175 15.75 -0.61 -10.54
CA LEU A 175 16.44 0.45 -9.79
C LEU A 175 17.88 0.08 -9.39
N LYS A 176 18.18 -1.18 -9.13
CA LYS A 176 19.57 -1.61 -8.86
C LYS A 176 20.57 -1.25 -9.95
N LYS A 177 20.11 -0.97 -11.17
CA LYS A 177 20.97 -0.60 -12.30
C LYS A 177 21.22 0.91 -12.40
N SER A 178 20.38 1.72 -11.78
CA SER A 178 20.39 3.18 -11.93
C SER A 178 20.46 3.95 -10.61
N ALA A 179 20.24 3.32 -9.47
CA ALA A 179 20.34 3.97 -8.17
C ALA A 179 21.80 4.31 -7.84
N LYS A 180 22.01 5.48 -7.22
CA LYS A 180 23.33 5.93 -6.75
C LYS A 180 23.85 5.08 -5.59
N ARG A 181 22.99 4.89 -4.60
CA ARG A 181 23.27 4.11 -3.37
C ARG A 181 22.06 3.23 -3.05
N THR A 182 22.29 2.18 -2.25
CA THR A 182 21.23 1.28 -1.80
C THR A 182 21.46 0.85 -0.36
N ILE A 183 20.47 1.05 0.49
CA ILE A 183 20.38 0.41 1.81
C ILE A 183 19.53 -0.82 1.66
N LYS A 184 19.99 -1.93 2.22
CA LYS A 184 19.23 -3.16 2.30
C LYS A 184 19.34 -3.75 3.70
N HIS A 185 18.23 -4.14 4.29
CA HIS A 185 18.25 -4.83 5.57
C HIS A 185 19.05 -6.14 5.49
N HIS A 186 19.85 -6.44 6.50
CA HIS A 186 20.79 -7.58 6.51
C HIS A 186 20.12 -8.95 6.68
N HIS A 187 18.83 -8.98 6.97
CA HIS A 187 18.11 -10.22 7.17
C HIS A 187 18.26 -11.18 6.00
N LYS A 188 18.77 -12.39 6.26
CA LYS A 188 18.79 -13.46 5.26
C LYS A 188 17.35 -13.95 5.06
N GLN A 189 16.91 -13.89 3.82
CA GLN A 189 15.56 -14.25 3.38
C GLN A 189 15.34 -15.78 3.48
N ASP A 190 14.91 -16.24 4.65
CA ASP A 190 14.73 -17.70 4.89
C ASP A 190 13.31 -18.05 5.40
N LYS A 191 12.33 -17.14 5.31
CA LYS A 191 11.02 -17.33 5.96
C LYS A 191 9.82 -17.32 5.00
N GLY A 192 9.96 -17.97 3.83
CA GLY A 192 8.84 -18.21 2.94
C GLY A 192 8.80 -17.33 1.69
N ASP A 193 8.01 -17.77 0.71
CA ASP A 193 8.00 -17.23 -0.67
C ASP A 193 7.49 -15.79 -0.80
N LEU A 194 6.85 -15.20 0.23
CA LEU A 194 6.19 -13.89 0.12
C LEU A 194 6.94 -12.73 0.79
N PHE A 195 8.07 -12.95 1.44
CA PHE A 195 8.80 -11.86 2.09
C PHE A 195 9.67 -11.08 1.10
N ILE A 196 9.72 -9.76 1.29
CA ILE A 196 10.69 -8.84 0.68
C ILE A 196 11.39 -8.10 1.80
N THR A 197 12.71 -8.10 1.76
CA THR A 197 13.53 -7.34 2.68
C THR A 197 13.38 -5.84 2.39
N PRO A 198 13.15 -4.98 3.39
CA PRO A 198 13.14 -3.53 3.22
C PRO A 198 14.36 -3.03 2.48
N ILE A 199 14.13 -2.08 1.57
CA ILE A 199 15.18 -1.53 0.73
C ILE A 199 14.96 -0.03 0.50
N VAL A 200 16.05 0.74 0.53
CA VAL A 200 16.06 2.16 0.18
C VAL A 200 16.96 2.34 -1.04
N PHE A 201 16.47 3.04 -2.05
CA PHE A 201 17.25 3.44 -3.22
C PHE A 201 17.45 4.94 -3.22
N GLU A 202 18.68 5.41 -3.30
CA GLU A 202 18.94 6.79 -3.66
C GLU A 202 18.87 6.96 -5.17
N ILE A 203 17.98 7.85 -5.62
CA ILE A 203 17.72 8.12 -7.03
C ILE A 203 17.85 9.62 -7.32
N ASP A 204 18.03 9.98 -8.59
CA ASP A 204 18.19 11.38 -9.00
C ASP A 204 16.88 12.16 -9.04
N SER A 205 15.79 11.47 -9.35
CA SER A 205 14.50 12.13 -9.61
C SER A 205 13.35 11.16 -9.47
N ILE A 206 12.20 11.68 -9.01
CA ILE A 206 10.92 10.95 -9.01
C ILE A 206 10.52 10.42 -10.38
N ASN A 207 11.02 11.01 -11.46
CA ASN A 207 10.77 10.54 -12.84
C ASN A 207 11.35 9.14 -13.13
N GLN A 208 12.15 8.58 -12.22
CA GLN A 208 12.62 7.19 -12.30
C GLN A 208 11.61 6.20 -11.72
N ILE A 209 10.46 6.67 -11.23
CA ILE A 209 9.39 5.87 -10.64
C ILE A 209 8.12 6.04 -11.47
N ASP A 210 7.81 5.05 -12.29
CA ASP A 210 6.66 5.11 -13.23
C ASP A 210 5.31 4.91 -12.53
N GLU A 211 5.28 4.11 -11.45
CA GLU A 211 4.06 3.76 -10.73
C GLU A 211 4.29 3.59 -9.22
N GLU A 212 3.20 3.57 -8.45
CA GLU A 212 3.26 3.28 -7.01
C GLU A 212 3.73 1.84 -6.77
N ASN A 213 4.78 1.68 -5.98
CA ASN A 213 5.31 0.39 -5.54
C ASN A 213 4.79 0.04 -4.15
N PHE A 214 3.73 -0.76 -4.10
CA PHE A 214 2.99 -1.11 -2.88
C PHE A 214 3.73 -2.19 -2.07
N GLY A 215 4.86 -1.81 -1.49
CA GLY A 215 5.78 -2.71 -0.79
C GLY A 215 6.85 -1.97 0.03
N PRO A 216 7.76 -2.69 0.70
CA PRO A 216 8.76 -2.11 1.60
C PRO A 216 9.95 -1.53 0.82
N ILE A 217 9.67 -0.57 -0.04
CA ILE A 217 10.64 0.12 -0.90
C ILE A 217 10.51 1.63 -0.67
N LEU A 218 11.60 2.29 -0.35
CA LEU A 218 11.69 3.73 -0.19
C LEU A 218 12.65 4.30 -1.23
N HIS A 219 12.31 5.44 -1.80
CA HIS A 219 13.15 6.21 -2.71
C HIS A 219 13.62 7.46 -1.99
N PHE A 220 14.93 7.64 -1.94
CA PHE A 220 15.63 8.79 -1.33
C PHE A 220 16.10 9.72 -2.43
N ILE A 221 15.83 11.01 -2.32
CA ILE A 221 16.21 12.06 -3.30
C ILE A 221 16.80 13.24 -2.56
#